data_de8e863bb8d92383fb6bfe0081a087e9
#
_entry.id   de8e863bb8d92383fb6bfe0081a087e9
#
_cell.length_a   1.000
_cell.length_b   1.000
_cell.length_c   1.000
_cell.angle_alpha   90.00
_cell.angle_beta   90.00
_cell.angle_gamma   90.00
#
_symmetry.space_group_name_H-M   'P 1'
#
loop_
_entity.id
_entity.type
_entity.pdbx_description
1 polymer ?
#
loop_
_entity_poly.entity_id
_entity_poly.type
_entity_poly.pdbx_seq_one_letter_code
_entity_poly.pdbx_strand_id
1 'polypeptide(L)'
;LLGPAYGNGKDIASDVSGFVSNPMEHAEASKVSLYGIADYTWNMKAYDAETDWLKGIEDLLPDNSEALRTFALYNKDLGQNGHGFRREEGEELKDIAAAAVEGDRKAIEEINTKCIQLKNACDLLLADKSNKELIRELRPWLLQAKNLADYGTTVVMMNQGYNNISFNNLYQQAKSIQEQMFELENSDVRHALQPGIKVGTKVMLPTLHKLFSLAVDNYNKQNGTNLSNVAEYMPYKLTSNVEQLRLLPISIKNTNVNVAPSNEVINWQKDGFVEIETEHVVMLNGMDFNFDVENIADKFKLEVMTNGIWQPISLSMNKHNKTLVNAGREIDGLKAKKLRLTNTSGEDLKVYFRSFKFATK
;
A
#
# COMPACT_ATOMS: atom_id res chain seq x y z
N LEU A 1 -13.98 0.80 5.41
CA LEU A 1 -14.42 0.40 6.77
C LEU A 1 -15.78 -0.30 6.71
N LEU A 2 -15.80 -1.56 6.31
CA LEU A 2 -17.01 -2.35 6.17
C LEU A 2 -17.20 -3.35 7.33
N GLY A 3 -16.50 -3.14 8.44
CA GLY A 3 -16.55 -4.02 9.60
C GLY A 3 -17.64 -3.67 10.62
N PRO A 4 -17.90 -4.59 11.56
CA PRO A 4 -18.84 -4.36 12.65
C PRO A 4 -18.36 -3.25 13.60
N ALA A 5 -19.30 -2.58 14.25
CA ALA A 5 -19.02 -1.57 15.26
C ALA A 5 -18.87 -2.23 16.64
N TYR A 6 -17.65 -2.32 17.15
CA TYR A 6 -17.35 -2.91 18.45
C TYR A 6 -16.32 -2.06 19.22
N GLY A 7 -16.07 -2.39 20.48
CA GLY A 7 -15.04 -1.78 21.32
C GLY A 7 -15.56 -0.88 22.43
N ASN A 8 -16.86 -0.54 22.45
CA ASN A 8 -17.46 0.22 23.53
C ASN A 8 -18.21 -0.70 24.51
N GLY A 9 -18.18 -0.34 25.81
CA GLY A 9 -18.93 -1.05 26.84
C GLY A 9 -20.45 -0.83 26.73
N LYS A 10 -21.25 -1.81 27.14
CA LYS A 10 -22.71 -1.71 27.17
C LYS A 10 -23.27 -0.82 28.29
N ASP A 11 -22.41 -0.29 29.12
CA ASP A 11 -22.68 0.60 30.26
C ASP A 11 -22.43 2.08 29.98
N ILE A 12 -21.84 2.40 28.82
CA ILE A 12 -21.48 3.76 28.45
C ILE A 12 -22.65 4.78 28.49
N ALA A 13 -23.89 4.28 28.37
CA ALA A 13 -25.09 5.12 28.44
C ALA A 13 -25.25 5.86 29.78
N SER A 14 -24.63 5.37 30.87
CA SER A 14 -24.59 6.05 32.17
C SER A 14 -23.61 7.21 32.21
N ASP A 15 -22.63 7.23 31.29
CA ASP A 15 -21.48 8.13 31.36
C ASP A 15 -21.54 9.25 30.30
N VAL A 16 -22.39 9.10 29.27
CA VAL A 16 -22.47 10.04 28.14
C VAL A 16 -23.89 10.57 27.93
N SER A 17 -24.01 11.84 27.53
CA SER A 17 -25.29 12.46 27.22
C SER A 17 -25.79 12.22 25.80
N GLY A 18 -24.95 11.65 24.95
CA GLY A 18 -25.31 11.37 23.56
C GLY A 18 -24.11 10.80 22.80
N PHE A 19 -24.37 10.40 21.56
CA PHE A 19 -23.39 9.79 20.65
C PHE A 19 -23.36 10.51 19.31
N VAL A 20 -22.19 10.86 18.82
CA VAL A 20 -22.00 11.46 17.51
C VAL A 20 -21.08 10.56 16.69
N SER A 21 -21.53 10.17 15.51
CA SER A 21 -20.75 9.41 14.54
C SER A 21 -20.20 10.32 13.43
N ASN A 22 -18.96 10.10 13.05
CA ASN A 22 -18.34 10.74 11.90
C ASN A 22 -18.07 9.67 10.83
N PRO A 23 -19.02 9.42 9.91
CA PRO A 23 -18.88 8.41 8.87
C PRO A 23 -17.80 8.77 7.86
N MET A 24 -17.46 7.80 7.01
CA MET A 24 -16.59 8.01 5.84
C MET A 24 -17.21 8.98 4.84
N GLU A 25 -16.41 9.51 3.91
CA GLU A 25 -16.89 10.31 2.79
C GLU A 25 -17.78 9.53 1.78
N HIS A 26 -17.77 8.19 1.84
CA HIS A 26 -18.60 7.30 1.03
C HIS A 26 -19.91 7.01 1.75
N ALA A 27 -20.96 7.71 1.37
CA ALA A 27 -22.21 7.72 2.10
C ALA A 27 -22.91 6.35 2.14
N GLU A 28 -22.99 5.65 1.01
CA GLU A 28 -23.64 4.35 0.94
C GLU A 28 -22.82 3.27 1.65
N ALA A 29 -21.51 3.21 1.43
CA ALA A 29 -20.63 2.27 2.11
C ALA A 29 -20.59 2.49 3.62
N SER A 30 -20.76 3.73 4.09
CA SER A 30 -20.83 4.06 5.52
C SER A 30 -22.04 3.44 6.22
N LYS A 31 -23.13 3.15 5.51
CA LYS A 31 -24.36 2.57 6.08
C LYS A 31 -24.11 1.23 6.74
N VAL A 32 -23.15 0.42 6.25
CA VAL A 32 -22.77 -0.87 6.88
C VAL A 32 -22.38 -0.68 8.35
N SER A 33 -21.48 0.27 8.63
CA SER A 33 -21.04 0.56 9.99
C SER A 33 -22.07 1.39 10.78
N LEU A 34 -22.79 2.30 10.11
CA LEU A 34 -23.80 3.14 10.74
C LEU A 34 -24.99 2.33 11.26
N TYR A 35 -25.35 1.22 10.59
CA TYR A 35 -26.39 0.31 11.07
C TYR A 35 -26.05 -0.20 12.48
N GLY A 36 -24.88 -0.78 12.67
CA GLY A 36 -24.45 -1.27 13.98
C GLY A 36 -24.30 -0.16 15.02
N ILE A 37 -23.83 1.04 14.61
CA ILE A 37 -23.75 2.20 15.51
C ILE A 37 -25.15 2.64 15.96
N ALA A 38 -26.13 2.66 15.05
CA ALA A 38 -27.50 2.99 15.38
C ALA A 38 -28.12 1.99 16.35
N ASP A 39 -27.99 0.69 16.10
CA ASP A 39 -28.50 -0.32 17.02
C ASP A 39 -27.79 -0.28 18.39
N TYR A 40 -26.47 -0.11 18.39
CA TYR A 40 -25.72 0.08 19.63
C TYR A 40 -26.24 1.27 20.46
N THR A 41 -26.60 2.38 19.83
CA THR A 41 -27.06 3.57 20.57
C THR A 41 -28.50 3.47 21.05
N TRP A 42 -29.39 2.76 20.31
CA TRP A 42 -30.80 2.63 20.64
C TRP A 42 -31.12 1.38 21.48
N ASN A 43 -30.35 0.31 21.28
CA ASN A 43 -30.60 -1.00 21.87
C ASN A 43 -29.36 -1.62 22.51
N MET A 44 -28.59 -0.82 23.21
CA MET A 44 -27.26 -1.15 23.74
C MET A 44 -27.19 -2.49 24.52
N LYS A 45 -28.25 -2.83 25.28
CA LYS A 45 -28.27 -4.06 26.09
C LYS A 45 -28.31 -5.32 25.23
N ALA A 46 -29.06 -5.30 24.14
CA ALA A 46 -29.23 -6.44 23.24
C ALA A 46 -28.26 -6.40 22.04
N TYR A 47 -27.51 -5.32 21.87
CA TYR A 47 -26.55 -5.15 20.78
C TYR A 47 -25.56 -6.31 20.69
N ASP A 48 -25.43 -6.87 19.49
CA ASP A 48 -24.40 -7.83 19.11
C ASP A 48 -23.75 -7.41 17.80
N ALA A 49 -22.46 -7.09 17.85
CA ALA A 49 -21.73 -6.45 16.77
C ALA A 49 -21.75 -7.27 15.45
N GLU A 50 -21.57 -8.60 15.54
CA GLU A 50 -21.53 -9.44 14.33
C GLU A 50 -22.95 -9.66 13.75
N THR A 51 -23.93 -9.91 14.61
CA THR A 51 -25.34 -10.08 14.19
C THR A 51 -25.86 -8.81 13.50
N ASP A 52 -25.58 -7.65 14.08
CA ASP A 52 -26.08 -6.38 13.53
C ASP A 52 -25.32 -5.94 12.29
N TRP A 53 -24.04 -6.29 12.21
CA TRP A 53 -23.27 -6.13 10.99
C TRP A 53 -23.84 -6.94 9.81
N LEU A 54 -24.21 -8.20 10.05
CA LEU A 54 -24.84 -9.07 9.03
C LEU A 54 -26.20 -8.53 8.59
N LYS A 55 -27.04 -8.07 9.52
CA LYS A 55 -28.32 -7.42 9.22
C LYS A 55 -28.12 -6.14 8.40
N GLY A 56 -27.15 -5.30 8.77
CA GLY A 56 -26.84 -4.08 8.04
C GLY A 56 -26.40 -4.34 6.59
N ILE A 57 -25.65 -5.42 6.36
CA ILE A 57 -25.28 -5.88 5.01
C ILE A 57 -26.50 -6.38 4.25
N GLU A 58 -27.37 -7.19 4.89
CA GLU A 58 -28.59 -7.72 4.28
C GLU A 58 -29.58 -6.62 3.92
N ASP A 59 -29.79 -5.62 4.79
CA ASP A 59 -30.65 -4.47 4.51
C ASP A 59 -30.12 -3.60 3.36
N LEU A 60 -28.81 -3.47 3.25
CA LEU A 60 -28.18 -2.62 2.24
C LEU A 60 -28.16 -3.27 0.85
N LEU A 61 -27.99 -4.57 0.78
CA LEU A 61 -27.86 -5.34 -0.46
C LEU A 61 -28.46 -6.76 -0.32
N PRO A 62 -29.78 -6.92 -0.20
CA PRO A 62 -30.41 -8.20 0.15
C PRO A 62 -30.10 -9.33 -0.83
N ASP A 63 -30.12 -9.06 -2.14
CA ASP A 63 -29.91 -10.08 -3.18
C ASP A 63 -28.47 -10.57 -3.27
N ASN A 64 -27.50 -9.76 -2.84
CA ASN A 64 -26.06 -10.05 -2.90
C ASN A 64 -25.35 -9.83 -1.54
N SER A 65 -26.08 -10.00 -0.44
CA SER A 65 -25.56 -9.80 0.92
C SER A 65 -24.36 -10.68 1.24
N GLU A 66 -24.36 -11.94 0.83
CA GLU A 66 -23.22 -12.84 1.05
C GLU A 66 -21.98 -12.44 0.23
N ALA A 67 -22.17 -11.92 -0.97
CA ALA A 67 -21.07 -11.37 -1.76
C ALA A 67 -20.49 -10.11 -1.09
N LEU A 68 -21.35 -9.22 -0.59
CA LEU A 68 -20.91 -8.03 0.13
C LEU A 68 -20.18 -8.40 1.43
N ARG A 69 -20.71 -9.38 2.17
CA ARG A 69 -20.04 -9.94 3.36
C ARG A 69 -18.65 -10.49 3.03
N THR A 70 -18.56 -11.32 1.99
CA THR A 70 -17.28 -11.91 1.56
C THR A 70 -16.25 -10.83 1.22
N PHE A 71 -16.63 -9.82 0.45
CA PHE A 71 -15.76 -8.69 0.16
C PHE A 71 -15.39 -7.90 1.42
N ALA A 72 -16.35 -7.65 2.33
CA ALA A 72 -16.15 -6.89 3.55
C ALA A 72 -15.14 -7.54 4.52
N LEU A 73 -15.00 -8.88 4.50
CA LEU A 73 -13.99 -9.58 5.32
C LEU A 73 -12.57 -9.06 5.06
N TYR A 74 -12.25 -8.63 3.84
CA TYR A 74 -10.94 -8.08 3.46
C TYR A 74 -10.85 -6.56 3.61
N ASN A 75 -11.95 -5.91 4.06
CA ASN A 75 -12.09 -4.46 4.19
C ASN A 75 -12.76 -4.06 5.53
N LYS A 76 -12.78 -4.95 6.53
CA LYS A 76 -13.37 -4.68 7.85
C LYS A 76 -12.76 -3.45 8.50
N ASP A 77 -11.45 -3.27 8.32
CA ASP A 77 -10.73 -2.20 8.96
C ASP A 77 -9.47 -1.82 8.19
N LEU A 78 -9.06 -0.55 8.31
CA LEU A 78 -7.91 0.03 7.60
C LEU A 78 -6.55 -0.18 8.31
N GLY A 79 -6.50 -1.07 9.30
CA GLY A 79 -5.27 -1.38 9.99
C GLY A 79 -4.84 -0.39 11.08
N GLN A 80 -3.69 -0.64 11.65
CA GLN A 80 -3.16 0.20 12.71
C GLN A 80 -2.85 1.61 12.16
N ASN A 81 -3.80 2.51 12.37
CA ASN A 81 -3.44 3.91 12.52
C ASN A 81 -3.05 4.10 14.00
N GLY A 82 -2.47 5.23 14.36
CA GLY A 82 -2.04 5.51 15.75
C GLY A 82 -3.10 5.38 16.85
N HIS A 83 -4.29 4.86 16.55
CA HIS A 83 -5.41 4.62 17.45
C HIS A 83 -5.56 3.15 17.89
N GLY A 84 -4.80 2.22 17.33
CA GLY A 84 -4.62 0.86 17.88
C GLY A 84 -5.79 -0.14 17.77
N PHE A 85 -6.98 0.27 17.29
CA PHE A 85 -8.20 -0.53 17.41
C PHE A 85 -8.62 -1.27 16.13
N ARG A 86 -7.92 -1.09 15.03
CA ARG A 86 -8.48 -1.43 13.71
C ARG A 86 -7.79 -2.62 13.09
N ARG A 87 -8.59 -3.54 12.57
CA ARG A 87 -8.15 -4.74 11.87
C ARG A 87 -8.69 -4.70 10.44
N GLU A 88 -7.83 -4.87 9.44
CA GLU A 88 -8.25 -4.83 8.03
C GLU A 88 -8.97 -6.10 7.60
N GLU A 89 -8.67 -7.24 8.25
CA GLU A 89 -9.21 -8.55 7.89
C GLU A 89 -9.73 -9.29 9.12
N GLY A 90 -10.58 -10.29 8.89
CA GLY A 90 -11.09 -11.17 9.93
C GLY A 90 -9.99 -12.06 10.55
N GLU A 91 -10.18 -12.41 11.80
CA GLU A 91 -9.29 -13.33 12.55
C GLU A 91 -9.24 -14.72 11.91
N GLU A 92 -10.32 -15.14 11.25
CA GLU A 92 -10.52 -16.44 10.63
C GLU A 92 -9.49 -16.81 9.55
N LEU A 93 -8.79 -15.81 9.01
CA LEU A 93 -7.76 -16.03 7.97
C LEU A 93 -6.37 -16.32 8.54
N LYS A 94 -6.12 -16.02 9.81
CA LYS A 94 -4.76 -16.06 10.38
C LYS A 94 -4.17 -17.45 10.44
N ASP A 95 -4.94 -18.42 10.88
CA ASP A 95 -4.45 -19.80 11.08
C ASP A 95 -4.14 -20.45 9.71
N ILE A 96 -5.03 -20.25 8.74
CA ILE A 96 -4.84 -20.72 7.37
C ILE A 96 -3.59 -20.09 6.75
N ALA A 97 -3.44 -18.76 6.93
CA ALA A 97 -2.30 -18.02 6.43
C ALA A 97 -0.97 -18.49 7.02
N ALA A 98 -0.91 -18.71 8.32
CA ALA A 98 0.26 -19.23 9.01
C ALA A 98 0.63 -20.64 8.51
N ALA A 99 -0.33 -21.57 8.46
CA ALA A 99 -0.10 -22.91 7.97
C ALA A 99 0.35 -22.94 6.48
N ALA A 100 -0.24 -22.09 5.63
CA ALA A 100 0.15 -22.00 4.23
C ALA A 100 1.60 -21.56 4.05
N VAL A 101 2.06 -20.56 4.83
CA VAL A 101 3.46 -20.09 4.79
C VAL A 101 4.44 -21.16 5.28
N GLU A 102 4.03 -22.05 6.18
CA GLU A 102 4.81 -23.20 6.65
C GLU A 102 4.81 -24.36 5.62
N GLY A 103 4.06 -24.25 4.53
CA GLY A 103 4.04 -25.23 3.44
C GLY A 103 2.94 -26.28 3.54
N ASP A 104 1.95 -26.09 4.40
CA ASP A 104 0.78 -26.98 4.45
C ASP A 104 -0.03 -26.86 3.15
N ARG A 105 -0.08 -27.95 2.39
CA ARG A 105 -0.76 -27.99 1.08
C ARG A 105 -2.26 -27.75 1.18
N LYS A 106 -2.91 -28.21 2.25
CA LYS A 106 -4.35 -27.99 2.43
C LYS A 106 -4.63 -26.52 2.71
N ALA A 107 -3.80 -25.88 3.52
CA ALA A 107 -3.91 -24.44 3.78
C ALA A 107 -3.66 -23.62 2.51
N ILE A 108 -2.70 -24.02 1.67
CA ILE A 108 -2.46 -23.36 0.37
C ILE A 108 -3.67 -23.52 -0.57
N GLU A 109 -4.29 -24.69 -0.62
CA GLU A 109 -5.53 -24.94 -1.38
C GLU A 109 -6.71 -24.14 -0.83
N GLU A 110 -6.77 -23.97 0.49
CA GLU A 110 -7.80 -23.15 1.12
C GLU A 110 -7.60 -21.66 0.80
N ILE A 111 -6.38 -21.15 0.80
CA ILE A 111 -6.06 -19.80 0.30
C ILE A 111 -6.56 -19.62 -1.14
N ASN A 112 -6.32 -20.59 -2.02
CA ASN A 112 -6.84 -20.56 -3.39
C ASN A 112 -8.37 -20.45 -3.42
N THR A 113 -9.04 -21.27 -2.61
CA THR A 113 -10.51 -21.28 -2.49
C THR A 113 -11.03 -19.91 -2.03
N LYS A 114 -10.39 -19.29 -1.03
CA LYS A 114 -10.71 -17.94 -0.56
C LYS A 114 -10.52 -16.89 -1.65
N CYS A 115 -9.44 -16.97 -2.43
CA CYS A 115 -9.21 -16.07 -3.57
C CYS A 115 -10.31 -16.20 -4.63
N ILE A 116 -10.69 -17.43 -4.99
CA ILE A 116 -11.78 -17.67 -5.95
C ILE A 116 -13.12 -17.13 -5.41
N GLN A 117 -13.43 -17.38 -4.14
CA GLN A 117 -14.63 -16.84 -3.49
C GLN A 117 -14.67 -15.31 -3.52
N LEU A 118 -13.55 -14.65 -3.18
CA LEU A 118 -13.42 -13.20 -3.23
C LEU A 118 -13.64 -12.66 -4.64
N LYS A 119 -13.02 -13.27 -5.66
CA LYS A 119 -13.20 -12.88 -7.06
C LYS A 119 -14.67 -12.97 -7.50
N ASN A 120 -15.30 -14.11 -7.22
CA ASN A 120 -16.70 -14.34 -7.57
C ASN A 120 -17.63 -13.34 -6.86
N ALA A 121 -17.39 -13.07 -5.60
CA ALA A 121 -18.14 -12.06 -4.84
C ALA A 121 -18.00 -10.67 -5.48
N CYS A 122 -16.78 -10.27 -5.84
CA CYS A 122 -16.56 -8.99 -6.52
C CYS A 122 -17.25 -8.92 -7.90
N ASP A 123 -17.26 -10.01 -8.66
CA ASP A 123 -17.95 -10.07 -9.95
C ASP A 123 -19.47 -9.90 -9.81
N LEU A 124 -20.08 -10.56 -8.81
CA LEU A 124 -21.50 -10.40 -8.47
C LEU A 124 -21.82 -8.94 -8.07
N LEU A 125 -20.99 -8.35 -7.19
CA LEU A 125 -21.18 -6.97 -6.74
C LEU A 125 -21.03 -5.98 -7.89
N LEU A 126 -20.04 -6.13 -8.76
CA LEU A 126 -19.83 -5.24 -9.92
C LEU A 126 -20.97 -5.32 -10.92
N ALA A 127 -21.69 -6.46 -10.97
CA ALA A 127 -22.86 -6.66 -11.84
C ALA A 127 -24.18 -6.19 -11.20
N ASP A 128 -24.18 -5.92 -9.88
CA ASP A 128 -25.37 -5.52 -9.14
C ASP A 128 -25.94 -4.18 -9.63
N LYS A 129 -27.27 -4.10 -9.69
CA LYS A 129 -28.01 -2.92 -10.14
C LYS A 129 -29.01 -2.41 -9.11
N SER A 130 -29.17 -3.10 -7.99
CA SER A 130 -30.13 -2.77 -6.94
C SER A 130 -29.67 -1.55 -6.14
N ASN A 131 -28.39 -1.44 -5.83
CA ASN A 131 -27.80 -0.26 -5.18
C ASN A 131 -26.59 0.28 -5.97
N LYS A 132 -26.88 1.02 -7.04
CA LYS A 132 -25.86 1.56 -7.95
C LYS A 132 -24.88 2.52 -7.29
N GLU A 133 -25.32 3.28 -6.31
CA GLU A 133 -24.47 4.23 -5.60
C GLU A 133 -23.46 3.51 -4.73
N LEU A 134 -23.87 2.47 -4.00
CA LEU A 134 -22.96 1.62 -3.24
C LEU A 134 -21.90 1.00 -4.16
N ILE A 135 -22.34 0.42 -5.30
CA ILE A 135 -21.38 -0.21 -6.23
C ILE A 135 -20.45 0.83 -6.84
N ARG A 136 -20.93 2.03 -7.15
CA ARG A 136 -20.07 3.14 -7.62
C ARG A 136 -19.00 3.51 -6.60
N GLU A 137 -19.39 3.64 -5.33
CA GLU A 137 -18.46 3.97 -4.24
C GLU A 137 -17.44 2.87 -3.99
N LEU A 138 -17.85 1.59 -4.02
CA LEU A 138 -16.98 0.45 -3.74
C LEU A 138 -16.14 0.02 -4.94
N ARG A 139 -16.44 0.48 -6.15
CA ARG A 139 -15.86 -0.02 -7.40
C ARG A 139 -14.31 -0.09 -7.38
N PRO A 140 -13.55 0.92 -6.93
CA PRO A 140 -12.10 0.84 -6.91
C PRO A 140 -11.59 -0.29 -6.01
N TRP A 141 -12.19 -0.46 -4.83
CA TRP A 141 -11.82 -1.53 -3.90
C TRP A 141 -12.26 -2.92 -4.39
N LEU A 142 -13.39 -3.03 -5.10
CA LEU A 142 -13.81 -4.28 -5.74
C LEU A 142 -12.82 -4.70 -6.83
N LEU A 143 -12.33 -3.76 -7.64
CA LEU A 143 -11.29 -4.03 -8.64
C LEU A 143 -9.97 -4.43 -7.98
N GLN A 144 -9.58 -3.77 -6.89
CA GLN A 144 -8.38 -4.13 -6.13
C GLN A 144 -8.49 -5.52 -5.49
N ALA A 145 -9.68 -5.86 -4.98
CA ALA A 145 -9.94 -7.21 -4.44
C ALA A 145 -9.85 -8.30 -5.53
N LYS A 146 -10.27 -8.00 -6.75
CA LYS A 146 -10.08 -8.91 -7.89
C LYS A 146 -8.61 -9.09 -8.23
N ASN A 147 -7.82 -8.01 -8.25
CA ASN A 147 -6.37 -8.09 -8.46
C ASN A 147 -5.72 -8.94 -7.34
N LEU A 148 -6.10 -8.73 -6.08
CA LEU A 148 -5.63 -9.55 -4.95
C LEU A 148 -5.95 -11.04 -5.15
N ALA A 149 -7.17 -11.34 -5.58
CA ALA A 149 -7.62 -12.71 -5.83
C ALA A 149 -6.87 -13.36 -7.01
N ASP A 150 -6.69 -12.64 -8.11
CA ASP A 150 -5.93 -13.11 -9.28
C ASP A 150 -4.45 -13.30 -8.95
N TYR A 151 -3.87 -12.41 -8.14
CA TYR A 151 -2.53 -12.59 -7.60
C TYR A 151 -2.44 -13.86 -6.75
N GLY A 152 -3.40 -14.06 -5.85
CA GLY A 152 -3.42 -15.23 -4.97
C GLY A 152 -3.51 -16.55 -5.73
N THR A 153 -4.44 -16.67 -6.70
CA THR A 153 -4.54 -17.87 -7.53
C THR A 153 -3.26 -18.14 -8.32
N THR A 154 -2.64 -17.09 -8.86
CA THR A 154 -1.36 -17.20 -9.60
C THR A 154 -0.24 -17.70 -8.69
N VAL A 155 -0.11 -17.12 -7.48
CA VAL A 155 0.91 -17.51 -6.50
C VAL A 155 0.71 -18.94 -5.99
N VAL A 156 -0.54 -19.34 -5.76
CA VAL A 156 -0.84 -20.74 -5.41
C VAL A 156 -0.40 -21.69 -6.51
N MET A 157 -0.69 -21.38 -7.78
CA MET A 157 -0.21 -22.17 -8.92
C MET A 157 1.32 -22.27 -8.96
N MET A 158 2.04 -21.18 -8.66
CA MET A 158 3.51 -21.23 -8.59
C MET A 158 4.03 -22.21 -7.52
N ASN A 159 3.31 -22.37 -6.39
CA ASN A 159 3.69 -23.27 -5.30
C ASN A 159 3.28 -24.75 -5.55
N GLN A 160 2.28 -24.99 -6.37
CA GLN A 160 1.76 -26.36 -6.62
C GLN A 160 2.41 -27.08 -7.80
N GLY A 161 3.22 -26.40 -8.61
CA GLY A 161 3.94 -26.99 -9.74
C GLY A 161 3.01 -27.47 -10.87
N TYR A 162 2.06 -26.64 -11.29
CA TYR A 162 1.13 -26.97 -12.37
C TYR A 162 1.83 -27.21 -13.70
N ASN A 163 1.66 -28.41 -14.25
CA ASN A 163 2.41 -28.96 -15.39
C ASN A 163 2.10 -28.31 -16.75
N ASN A 164 1.06 -27.48 -16.89
CA ASN A 164 0.62 -26.94 -18.16
C ASN A 164 0.98 -25.47 -18.40
N ILE A 165 1.44 -24.77 -17.36
CA ILE A 165 1.86 -23.37 -17.46
C ILE A 165 3.28 -23.29 -16.95
N SER A 166 4.21 -22.74 -17.73
CA SER A 166 5.59 -22.59 -17.29
C SER A 166 5.66 -21.66 -16.07
N PHE A 167 6.55 -21.95 -15.12
CA PHE A 167 6.77 -21.09 -13.96
C PHE A 167 7.07 -19.65 -14.37
N ASN A 168 7.85 -19.46 -15.44
CA ASN A 168 8.16 -18.12 -15.94
C ASN A 168 6.91 -17.34 -16.37
N ASN A 169 5.92 -17.99 -16.99
CA ASN A 169 4.66 -17.32 -17.35
C ASN A 169 3.88 -16.91 -16.10
N LEU A 170 3.77 -17.79 -15.09
CA LEU A 170 3.14 -17.46 -13.80
C LEU A 170 3.88 -16.34 -13.08
N TYR A 171 5.21 -16.37 -13.10
CA TYR A 171 6.04 -15.31 -12.53
C TYR A 171 5.76 -13.96 -13.19
N GLN A 172 5.76 -13.89 -14.54
CA GLN A 172 5.45 -12.66 -15.26
C GLN A 172 4.02 -12.18 -15.00
N GLN A 173 3.06 -13.10 -14.95
CA GLN A 173 1.67 -12.78 -14.59
C GLN A 173 1.58 -12.21 -13.18
N ALA A 174 2.23 -12.82 -12.19
CA ALA A 174 2.27 -12.31 -10.82
C ALA A 174 2.87 -10.90 -10.75
N LYS A 175 3.98 -10.66 -11.46
CA LYS A 175 4.62 -9.34 -11.52
C LYS A 175 3.71 -8.29 -12.17
N SER A 176 3.02 -8.63 -13.25
CA SER A 176 2.06 -7.72 -13.89
C SER A 176 0.87 -7.39 -12.98
N ILE A 177 0.38 -8.36 -12.19
CA ILE A 177 -0.71 -8.10 -11.25
C ILE A 177 -0.21 -7.21 -10.08
N GLN A 178 1.01 -7.42 -9.59
CA GLN A 178 1.62 -6.55 -8.57
C GLN A 178 1.70 -5.10 -9.04
N GLU A 179 2.07 -4.87 -10.30
CA GLU A 179 2.07 -3.54 -10.93
C GLU A 179 0.66 -2.95 -10.99
N GLN A 180 -0.34 -3.70 -11.48
CA GLN A 180 -1.74 -3.25 -11.52
C GLN A 180 -2.28 -2.91 -10.12
N MET A 181 -1.95 -3.72 -9.11
CA MET A 181 -2.32 -3.44 -7.72
C MET A 181 -1.71 -2.13 -7.22
N PHE A 182 -0.44 -1.90 -7.53
CA PHE A 182 0.26 -0.67 -7.17
C PHE A 182 -0.35 0.56 -7.86
N GLU A 183 -0.61 0.48 -9.16
CA GLU A 183 -1.22 1.58 -9.91
C GLU A 183 -2.61 1.93 -9.37
N LEU A 184 -3.44 0.93 -9.11
CA LEU A 184 -4.77 1.15 -8.58
C LEU A 184 -4.74 1.69 -7.15
N GLU A 185 -3.87 1.18 -6.29
CA GLU A 185 -3.68 1.70 -4.92
C GLU A 185 -3.37 3.19 -4.93
N ASN A 186 -2.56 3.64 -5.88
CA ASN A 186 -2.06 5.01 -5.97
C ASN A 186 -2.91 5.91 -6.92
N SER A 187 -3.99 5.40 -7.49
CA SER A 187 -4.82 6.14 -8.47
C SER A 187 -5.71 7.22 -7.84
N ASP A 188 -6.05 7.11 -6.56
CA ASP A 188 -6.84 8.13 -5.86
C ASP A 188 -5.94 9.17 -5.20
N VAL A 189 -5.79 10.31 -5.89
CA VAL A 189 -4.92 11.42 -5.49
C VAL A 189 -5.65 12.57 -4.79
N ARG A 190 -6.99 12.45 -4.58
CA ARG A 190 -7.83 13.55 -4.08
C ARG A 190 -7.48 13.99 -2.66
N HIS A 191 -7.00 13.08 -1.83
CA HIS A 191 -6.70 13.36 -0.44
C HIS A 191 -5.34 12.79 -0.01
N ALA A 192 -4.40 13.67 0.26
CA ALA A 192 -3.04 13.30 0.70
C ALA A 192 -2.99 12.47 2.00
N LEU A 193 -4.07 12.41 2.76
CA LEU A 193 -4.17 11.64 4.01
C LEU A 193 -4.86 10.28 3.85
N GLN A 194 -5.41 9.96 2.68
CA GLN A 194 -6.05 8.67 2.46
C GLN A 194 -5.02 7.55 2.32
N PRO A 195 -5.33 6.34 2.82
CA PRO A 195 -4.40 5.23 2.81
C PRO A 195 -4.22 4.58 1.42
N GLY A 196 -4.89 5.09 0.38
CA GLY A 196 -4.97 4.47 -0.94
C GLY A 196 -6.06 3.39 -1.04
N ILE A 197 -6.18 2.80 -2.23
CA ILE A 197 -7.15 1.73 -2.50
C ILE A 197 -6.52 0.40 -2.11
N LYS A 198 -6.69 0.02 -0.84
CA LYS A 198 -6.08 -1.18 -0.24
C LYS A 198 -7.12 -2.24 0.10
N VAL A 199 -6.74 -3.49 -0.06
CA VAL A 199 -7.57 -4.67 0.28
C VAL A 199 -6.66 -5.77 0.85
N GLY A 200 -7.08 -6.41 1.94
CA GLY A 200 -6.42 -7.59 2.50
C GLY A 200 -4.99 -7.37 2.99
N THR A 201 -4.63 -6.17 3.42
CA THR A 201 -3.24 -5.79 3.67
C THR A 201 -2.65 -6.30 4.99
N LYS A 202 -3.46 -6.87 5.88
CA LYS A 202 -2.98 -7.41 7.15
C LYS A 202 -2.62 -8.89 7.14
N VAL A 203 -3.41 -9.69 6.42
CA VAL A 203 -3.25 -11.14 6.45
C VAL A 203 -3.05 -11.68 5.03
N MET A 204 -4.05 -11.50 4.14
CA MET A 204 -4.01 -12.14 2.82
C MET A 204 -2.83 -11.67 1.98
N LEU A 205 -2.67 -10.37 1.75
CA LEU A 205 -1.60 -9.85 0.89
C LEU A 205 -0.20 -10.19 1.42
N PRO A 206 0.14 -10.01 2.72
CA PRO A 206 1.44 -10.43 3.25
C PRO A 206 1.68 -11.94 3.12
N THR A 207 0.64 -12.77 3.27
CA THR A 207 0.73 -14.22 3.07
C THR A 207 1.07 -14.54 1.62
N LEU A 208 0.38 -13.92 0.66
CA LEU A 208 0.63 -14.12 -0.76
C LEU A 208 2.03 -13.65 -1.18
N HIS A 209 2.49 -12.53 -0.64
CA HIS A 209 3.87 -12.05 -0.83
C HIS A 209 4.90 -13.07 -0.34
N LYS A 210 4.66 -13.66 0.82
CA LYS A 210 5.55 -14.70 1.37
C LYS A 210 5.54 -15.97 0.50
N LEU A 211 4.36 -16.42 0.09
CA LEU A 211 4.23 -17.59 -0.80
C LEU A 211 4.88 -17.34 -2.16
N PHE A 212 4.75 -16.13 -2.73
CA PHE A 212 5.46 -15.75 -3.95
C PHE A 212 6.97 -15.86 -3.78
N SER A 213 7.51 -15.26 -2.72
CA SER A 213 8.96 -15.29 -2.45
C SER A 213 9.47 -16.72 -2.30
N LEU A 214 8.75 -17.56 -1.54
CA LEU A 214 9.10 -18.98 -1.36
C LEU A 214 9.07 -19.77 -2.69
N ALA A 215 8.07 -19.54 -3.53
CA ALA A 215 7.97 -20.20 -4.84
C ALA A 215 9.14 -19.81 -5.75
N VAL A 216 9.50 -18.52 -5.78
CA VAL A 216 10.64 -18.04 -6.59
C VAL A 216 11.97 -18.58 -6.06
N ASP A 217 12.18 -18.58 -4.75
CA ASP A 217 13.40 -19.11 -4.13
C ASP A 217 13.58 -20.61 -4.45
N ASN A 218 12.49 -21.38 -4.33
CA ASN A 218 12.49 -22.81 -4.67
C ASN A 218 12.80 -23.05 -6.15
N TYR A 219 12.18 -22.26 -7.03
CA TYR A 219 12.43 -22.36 -8.46
C TYR A 219 13.89 -22.01 -8.83
N ASN A 220 14.41 -20.90 -8.27
CA ASN A 220 15.80 -20.50 -8.46
C ASN A 220 16.78 -21.59 -8.02
N LYS A 221 16.55 -22.17 -6.83
CA LYS A 221 17.38 -23.23 -6.27
C LYS A 221 17.38 -24.49 -7.15
N GLN A 222 16.22 -24.88 -7.69
CA GLN A 222 16.06 -26.10 -8.51
C GLN A 222 16.64 -25.94 -9.92
N ASN A 223 16.56 -24.73 -10.48
CA ASN A 223 16.89 -24.49 -11.89
C ASN A 223 18.17 -23.66 -12.10
N GLY A 224 18.85 -23.25 -11.00
CA GLY A 224 20.06 -22.41 -11.12
C GLY A 224 19.78 -21.02 -11.70
N THR A 225 18.55 -20.49 -11.54
CA THR A 225 18.13 -19.18 -12.00
C THR A 225 18.28 -18.10 -10.90
N ASN A 226 18.09 -16.84 -11.26
CA ASN A 226 18.20 -15.71 -10.33
C ASN A 226 17.04 -14.73 -10.54
N LEU A 227 15.79 -15.25 -10.55
CA LEU A 227 14.60 -14.41 -10.60
C LEU A 227 14.45 -13.65 -9.28
N SER A 228 13.96 -12.40 -9.33
CA SER A 228 13.71 -11.60 -8.14
C SER A 228 12.54 -12.20 -7.33
N ASN A 229 12.78 -12.48 -6.06
CA ASN A 229 11.76 -12.95 -5.10
C ASN A 229 11.03 -11.80 -4.39
N VAL A 230 11.31 -10.53 -4.74
CA VAL A 230 10.64 -9.37 -4.19
C VAL A 230 9.19 -9.35 -4.66
N ALA A 231 8.27 -9.48 -3.72
CA ALA A 231 6.84 -9.58 -3.99
C ALA A 231 6.15 -8.23 -4.18
N GLU A 232 6.68 -7.17 -3.58
CA GLU A 232 6.14 -5.83 -3.75
C GLU A 232 6.64 -5.22 -5.06
N TYR A 233 5.71 -4.63 -5.82
CA TYR A 233 6.09 -3.81 -6.96
C TYR A 233 6.64 -2.50 -6.45
N MET A 234 7.86 -2.18 -6.86
CA MET A 234 8.53 -0.94 -6.49
C MET A 234 9.15 -0.32 -7.74
N PRO A 235 8.49 0.67 -8.36
CA PRO A 235 8.96 1.30 -9.60
C PRO A 235 10.20 2.17 -9.41
N TYR A 236 10.72 2.24 -8.17
CA TYR A 236 11.89 3.05 -7.83
C TYR A 236 12.94 2.20 -7.14
N LYS A 237 14.19 2.32 -7.61
CA LYS A 237 15.34 1.66 -7.01
C LYS A 237 16.29 2.71 -6.44
N LEU A 238 16.59 2.59 -5.15
CA LEU A 238 17.59 3.42 -4.50
C LEU A 238 18.95 2.71 -4.54
N THR A 239 19.96 3.45 -4.96
CA THR A 239 21.37 3.03 -4.89
C THR A 239 22.20 4.12 -4.24
N SER A 240 23.27 3.73 -3.54
CA SER A 240 24.19 4.67 -2.90
C SER A 240 25.55 3.99 -2.70
N ASN A 241 26.63 4.77 -2.75
CA ASN A 241 27.94 4.35 -2.28
C ASN A 241 28.16 4.67 -0.79
N VAL A 242 27.15 5.29 -0.14
CA VAL A 242 27.10 5.48 1.32
C VAL A 242 26.22 4.38 1.89
N GLU A 243 26.79 3.50 2.71
CA GLU A 243 26.09 2.30 3.19
C GLU A 243 24.78 2.61 3.92
N GLN A 244 24.79 3.58 4.83
CA GLN A 244 23.61 3.98 5.59
C GLN A 244 22.46 4.51 4.69
N LEU A 245 22.80 5.23 3.61
CA LEU A 245 21.80 5.74 2.66
C LEU A 245 21.19 4.62 1.81
N ARG A 246 21.98 3.60 1.47
CA ARG A 246 21.53 2.46 0.67
C ARG A 246 20.41 1.67 1.35
N LEU A 247 20.36 1.71 2.68
CA LEU A 247 19.39 0.96 3.49
C LEU A 247 18.10 1.74 3.77
N LEU A 248 18.00 3.01 3.36
CA LEU A 248 16.81 3.82 3.60
C LEU A 248 15.65 3.31 2.75
N PRO A 249 14.47 3.07 3.36
CA PRO A 249 13.31 2.62 2.61
C PRO A 249 12.72 3.75 1.79
N ILE A 250 12.20 3.40 0.61
CA ILE A 250 11.38 4.29 -0.22
C ILE A 250 9.92 4.00 0.09
N SER A 251 9.14 5.05 0.26
CA SER A 251 7.68 4.96 0.32
C SER A 251 7.06 5.83 -0.78
N ILE A 252 5.94 5.35 -1.32
CA ILE A 252 5.19 6.05 -2.34
C ILE A 252 3.81 6.34 -1.80
N LYS A 253 3.37 7.58 -1.96
CA LYS A 253 2.03 7.98 -1.60
C LYS A 253 1.50 8.90 -2.68
N ASN A 254 0.49 8.43 -3.39
CA ASN A 254 0.01 9.07 -4.60
C ASN A 254 1.19 9.25 -5.59
N THR A 255 1.38 10.43 -6.13
CA THR A 255 2.51 10.75 -7.01
C THR A 255 3.77 11.19 -6.26
N ASN A 256 3.80 11.11 -4.92
CA ASN A 256 4.92 11.53 -4.10
C ASN A 256 5.79 10.34 -3.70
N VAL A 257 7.05 10.40 -4.05
CA VAL A 257 8.08 9.45 -3.66
C VAL A 257 8.87 10.04 -2.51
N ASN A 258 8.96 9.30 -1.40
CA ASN A 258 9.68 9.71 -0.21
C ASN A 258 10.74 8.68 0.15
N VAL A 259 11.97 9.11 0.32
CA VAL A 259 12.98 8.35 1.05
C VAL A 259 12.74 8.59 2.54
N ALA A 260 12.55 7.52 3.30
CA ALA A 260 12.18 7.65 4.70
C ALA A 260 13.29 8.34 5.52
N PRO A 261 12.91 9.21 6.47
CA PRO A 261 13.88 9.87 7.33
C PRO A 261 14.62 8.86 8.21
N SER A 262 15.87 9.18 8.55
CA SER A 262 16.65 8.46 9.54
C SER A 262 16.72 9.26 10.84
N ASN A 263 16.57 8.58 11.97
CA ASN A 263 16.80 9.17 13.29
C ASN A 263 18.29 9.09 13.69
N GLU A 264 19.10 8.39 12.92
CA GLU A 264 20.53 8.24 13.15
C GLU A 264 21.31 9.28 12.34
N VAL A 265 22.48 9.66 12.85
CA VAL A 265 23.45 10.47 12.11
C VAL A 265 24.06 9.65 11.00
N ILE A 266 23.93 10.14 9.77
CA ILE A 266 24.56 9.54 8.60
C ILE A 266 25.87 10.24 8.32
N ASN A 267 26.96 9.47 8.19
CA ASN A 267 28.23 9.97 7.70
C ASN A 267 28.21 9.94 6.17
N TRP A 268 27.85 11.10 5.55
CA TRP A 268 27.83 11.23 4.11
C TRP A 268 29.18 11.66 3.60
N GLN A 269 29.97 10.69 3.19
CA GLN A 269 31.35 10.91 2.75
C GLN A 269 31.45 11.87 1.57
N LYS A 270 32.62 12.50 1.42
CA LYS A 270 32.94 13.30 0.22
C LYS A 270 32.67 12.49 -1.05
N ASP A 271 32.07 13.12 -2.04
CA ASP A 271 31.64 12.51 -3.30
C ASP A 271 30.66 11.33 -3.14
N GLY A 272 30.14 11.14 -1.93
CA GLY A 272 29.06 10.19 -1.65
C GLY A 272 27.77 10.62 -2.32
N PHE A 273 26.99 9.65 -2.83
CA PHE A 273 25.73 9.95 -3.52
C PHE A 273 24.60 9.05 -3.06
N VAL A 274 23.38 9.54 -3.26
CA VAL A 274 22.15 8.74 -3.32
C VAL A 274 21.53 8.92 -4.70
N GLU A 275 21.16 7.84 -5.34
CA GLU A 275 20.54 7.81 -6.65
C GLU A 275 19.22 7.04 -6.57
N ILE A 276 18.18 7.62 -7.17
CA ILE A 276 16.90 6.96 -7.38
C ILE A 276 16.73 6.74 -8.87
N GLU A 277 16.62 5.48 -9.28
CA GLU A 277 16.29 5.05 -10.63
C GLU A 277 14.81 4.69 -10.71
N THR A 278 14.12 5.19 -11.74
CA THR A 278 12.70 4.88 -11.98
C THR A 278 12.59 3.74 -13.00
N GLU A 279 11.61 2.85 -12.87
CA GLU A 279 11.38 1.76 -13.83
C GLU A 279 11.00 2.30 -15.21
N HIS A 280 10.16 3.34 -15.24
CA HIS A 280 9.80 4.06 -16.45
C HIS A 280 10.28 5.51 -16.39
N VAL A 281 10.31 6.18 -17.52
CA VAL A 281 10.57 7.62 -17.54
C VAL A 281 9.39 8.34 -16.91
N VAL A 282 9.62 9.07 -15.85
CA VAL A 282 8.60 9.85 -15.14
C VAL A 282 8.73 11.34 -15.44
N MET A 283 7.63 12.07 -15.40
CA MET A 283 7.64 13.52 -15.45
C MET A 283 7.65 14.07 -14.01
N LEU A 284 8.69 14.82 -13.67
CA LEU A 284 8.82 15.43 -12.35
C LEU A 284 7.90 16.63 -12.19
N ASN A 285 7.44 16.86 -10.95
CA ASN A 285 6.57 17.98 -10.59
C ASN A 285 7.08 18.80 -9.38
N GLY A 286 8.12 18.35 -8.74
CA GLY A 286 8.72 19.04 -7.60
C GLY A 286 9.64 18.13 -6.82
N MET A 287 10.56 18.72 -6.08
CA MET A 287 11.46 18.02 -5.18
C MET A 287 11.79 18.89 -3.98
N ASP A 288 11.88 18.28 -2.83
CA ASP A 288 12.48 18.91 -1.67
C ASP A 288 13.35 17.93 -0.87
N PHE A 289 14.37 18.45 -0.20
CA PHE A 289 15.18 17.67 0.74
C PHE A 289 15.71 18.53 1.88
N ASN A 290 15.88 17.91 3.03
CA ASN A 290 16.42 18.48 4.25
C ASN A 290 17.29 17.46 4.96
N PHE A 291 18.55 17.82 5.24
CA PHE A 291 19.52 16.97 5.91
C PHE A 291 20.07 17.58 7.19
N ASP A 292 19.44 18.65 7.66
CA ASP A 292 19.85 19.38 8.87
C ASP A 292 21.29 19.96 8.76
N VAL A 293 21.66 20.37 7.55
CA VAL A 293 22.97 20.96 7.23
C VAL A 293 22.75 22.37 6.71
N GLU A 294 23.40 23.35 7.35
CA GLU A 294 23.33 24.75 6.91
C GLU A 294 23.96 24.93 5.51
N ASN A 295 23.36 25.85 4.75
CA ASN A 295 23.77 26.16 3.36
C ASN A 295 23.80 24.91 2.47
N ILE A 296 22.81 24.06 2.66
CA ILE A 296 22.71 22.74 2.02
C ILE A 296 22.80 22.79 0.48
N ALA A 297 22.31 23.86 -0.15
CA ALA A 297 22.37 24.04 -1.61
C ALA A 297 23.81 24.18 -2.14
N ASP A 298 24.74 24.67 -1.33
CA ASP A 298 26.15 24.84 -1.71
C ASP A 298 26.96 23.55 -1.49
N LYS A 299 26.39 22.60 -0.71
CA LYS A 299 27.07 21.37 -0.31
C LYS A 299 26.67 20.16 -1.11
N PHE A 300 25.54 20.23 -1.81
CA PHE A 300 25.02 19.12 -2.59
C PHE A 300 24.75 19.52 -4.04
N LYS A 301 25.02 18.59 -4.95
CA LYS A 301 24.68 18.70 -6.37
C LYS A 301 23.52 17.74 -6.67
N LEU A 302 22.43 18.29 -7.21
CA LEU A 302 21.33 17.51 -7.78
C LEU A 302 21.54 17.37 -9.28
N GLU A 303 21.39 16.15 -9.79
CA GLU A 303 21.43 15.84 -11.21
C GLU A 303 20.23 14.97 -11.58
N VAL A 304 19.67 15.22 -12.75
CA VAL A 304 18.58 14.45 -13.33
C VAL A 304 19.05 13.84 -14.64
N MET A 305 18.84 12.53 -14.85
CA MET A 305 19.15 11.87 -16.10
C MET A 305 17.97 11.95 -17.06
N THR A 306 18.14 12.69 -18.13
CA THR A 306 17.19 12.85 -19.22
C THR A 306 17.82 12.34 -20.52
N ASN A 307 17.15 11.40 -21.20
CA ASN A 307 17.66 10.82 -22.45
C ASN A 307 19.10 10.24 -22.34
N GLY A 308 19.43 9.65 -21.19
CA GLY A 308 20.76 9.08 -20.93
C GLY A 308 21.86 10.08 -20.56
N ILE A 309 21.54 11.36 -20.44
CA ILE A 309 22.50 12.44 -20.11
C ILE A 309 22.16 13.02 -18.73
N TRP A 310 23.16 13.14 -17.88
CA TRP A 310 23.04 13.82 -16.58
C TRP A 310 23.01 15.34 -16.78
N GLN A 311 21.99 15.98 -16.26
CA GLN A 311 21.79 17.42 -16.27
C GLN A 311 21.82 17.94 -14.83
N PRO A 312 22.72 18.87 -14.49
CA PRO A 312 22.73 19.51 -13.20
C PRO A 312 21.53 20.42 -13.03
N ILE A 313 20.92 20.37 -11.84
CA ILE A 313 19.79 21.21 -11.46
C ILE A 313 20.28 22.26 -10.47
N SER A 314 19.96 23.53 -10.74
CA SER A 314 20.22 24.59 -9.79
C SER A 314 19.37 24.45 -8.55
N LEU A 315 20.01 24.48 -7.39
CA LEU A 315 19.34 24.35 -6.11
C LEU A 315 19.06 25.72 -5.51
N SER A 316 17.83 25.91 -5.03
CA SER A 316 17.44 27.13 -4.33
C SER A 316 17.15 26.81 -2.88
N MET A 317 17.83 27.49 -1.96
CA MET A 317 17.55 27.37 -0.54
C MET A 317 16.21 28.03 -0.18
N ASN A 318 15.53 27.44 0.79
CA ASN A 318 14.38 28.11 1.39
C ASN A 318 14.84 29.36 2.13
N LYS A 319 14.15 30.48 1.90
CA LYS A 319 14.50 31.79 2.50
C LYS A 319 14.43 31.80 4.03
N HIS A 320 13.62 30.95 4.61
CA HIS A 320 13.36 30.87 6.06
C HIS A 320 14.04 29.69 6.73
N ASN A 321 14.54 28.72 5.94
CA ASN A 321 15.21 27.54 6.46
C ASN A 321 16.40 27.15 5.57
N LYS A 322 17.60 27.46 6.04
CA LYS A 322 18.86 27.20 5.30
C LYS A 322 19.23 25.71 5.19
N THR A 323 18.52 24.85 5.88
CA THR A 323 18.71 23.38 5.80
C THR A 323 17.76 22.71 4.81
N LEU A 324 16.82 23.47 4.21
CA LEU A 324 15.81 22.98 3.28
C LEU A 324 16.08 23.52 1.86
N VAL A 325 16.16 22.60 0.91
CA VAL A 325 16.13 22.91 -0.51
C VAL A 325 14.77 22.58 -1.11
N ASN A 326 14.29 23.46 -1.95
CA ASN A 326 13.12 23.23 -2.78
C ASN A 326 13.47 23.52 -4.25
N ALA A 327 13.43 22.48 -5.07
CA ALA A 327 13.73 22.55 -6.50
C ALA A 327 12.45 22.44 -7.37
N GLY A 328 11.32 22.95 -6.89
CA GLY A 328 10.02 22.77 -7.53
C GLY A 328 9.93 23.35 -8.93
N ARG A 329 10.45 24.56 -9.16
CA ARG A 329 10.38 25.21 -10.46
C ARG A 329 11.43 24.70 -11.45
N GLU A 330 12.58 24.33 -10.93
CA GLU A 330 13.74 23.93 -11.70
C GLU A 330 13.58 22.54 -12.31
N ILE A 331 12.74 21.69 -11.72
CA ILE A 331 12.52 20.32 -12.20
C ILE A 331 11.12 20.06 -12.75
N ASP A 332 10.18 21.01 -12.61
CA ASP A 332 8.80 20.83 -13.09
C ASP A 332 8.74 20.57 -14.60
N GLY A 333 8.12 19.44 -14.97
CA GLY A 333 7.99 18.98 -16.34
C GLY A 333 9.22 18.28 -16.92
N LEU A 334 10.32 18.13 -16.16
CA LEU A 334 11.47 17.35 -16.63
C LEU A 334 11.15 15.86 -16.69
N LYS A 335 11.53 15.22 -17.79
CA LYS A 335 11.43 13.76 -17.94
C LYS A 335 12.68 13.12 -17.35
N ALA A 336 12.52 12.32 -16.30
CA ALA A 336 13.60 11.70 -15.56
C ALA A 336 13.56 10.18 -15.63
N LYS A 337 14.72 9.56 -15.82
CA LYS A 337 14.95 8.12 -15.60
C LYS A 337 15.71 7.90 -14.29
N LYS A 338 16.53 8.86 -13.88
CA LYS A 338 17.30 8.82 -12.62
C LYS A 338 17.43 10.22 -12.04
N LEU A 339 17.47 10.26 -10.70
CA LEU A 339 17.82 11.44 -9.92
C LEU A 339 19.00 11.07 -9.04
N ARG A 340 20.01 11.93 -8.99
CA ARG A 340 21.19 11.74 -8.13
C ARG A 340 21.46 12.98 -7.32
N LEU A 341 21.68 12.80 -6.04
CA LEU A 341 22.14 13.84 -5.12
C LEU A 341 23.51 13.44 -4.59
N THR A 342 24.51 14.30 -4.76
CA THR A 342 25.90 14.05 -4.42
C THR A 342 26.40 15.09 -3.43
N ASN A 343 27.16 14.67 -2.40
CA ASN A 343 27.89 15.58 -1.54
C ASN A 343 29.09 16.15 -2.30
N THR A 344 29.08 17.43 -2.58
CA THR A 344 30.12 18.17 -3.30
C THR A 344 30.82 19.20 -2.44
N SER A 345 30.65 19.15 -1.11
CA SER A 345 31.26 20.09 -0.15
C SER A 345 32.79 20.01 -0.08
N GLY A 346 33.38 18.92 -0.57
CA GLY A 346 34.83 18.66 -0.46
C GLY A 346 35.23 17.92 0.81
N GLU A 347 34.31 17.68 1.73
CA GLU A 347 34.51 17.01 3.03
C GLU A 347 33.41 16.00 3.35
N ASP A 348 33.64 15.14 4.35
CA ASP A 348 32.62 14.25 4.90
C ASP A 348 31.64 15.07 5.74
N LEU A 349 30.36 14.87 5.52
CA LEU A 349 29.28 15.55 6.25
C LEU A 349 28.59 14.60 7.22
N LYS A 350 28.37 15.07 8.43
CA LYS A 350 27.45 14.43 9.37
C LYS A 350 26.06 15.04 9.18
N VAL A 351 25.11 14.23 8.73
CA VAL A 351 23.78 14.72 8.38
C VAL A 351 22.71 13.96 9.16
N TYR A 352 21.62 14.65 9.50
CA TYR A 352 20.35 14.03 9.88
C TYR A 352 19.43 14.02 8.66
N PHE A 353 19.15 12.86 8.14
CA PHE A 353 18.31 12.70 6.95
C PHE A 353 16.85 12.94 7.32
N ARG A 354 16.36 14.18 7.20
CA ARG A 354 15.01 14.59 7.61
C ARG A 354 13.97 14.33 6.54
N SER A 355 14.29 14.66 5.31
CA SER A 355 13.41 14.41 4.16
C SER A 355 14.20 14.38 2.86
N PHE A 356 13.77 13.53 1.96
CA PHE A 356 14.11 13.56 0.55
C PHE A 356 12.91 13.05 -0.21
N LYS A 357 12.21 13.93 -0.90
CA LYS A 357 10.97 13.60 -1.59
C LYS A 357 10.87 14.33 -2.91
N PHE A 358 10.27 13.68 -3.88
CA PHE A 358 9.91 14.27 -5.16
C PHE A 358 8.50 13.83 -5.57
N ALA A 359 7.86 14.66 -6.38
CA ALA A 359 6.55 14.39 -6.96
C ALA A 359 6.69 14.10 -8.45
N THR A 360 5.80 13.25 -8.96
CA THR A 360 5.66 12.94 -10.38
C THR A 360 4.27 13.33 -10.88
N LYS A 361 4.15 13.58 -12.18
CA LYS A 361 2.88 13.80 -12.88
C LYS A 361 2.45 12.56 -13.59
#